data_213b10281e947cd2051a6f9c525fe875
#
_entry.id   213b10281e947cd2051a6f9c525fe875
#
_cell.length_a   1.000
_cell.length_b   1.000
_cell.length_c   1.000
_cell.angle_alpha   90.00
_cell.angle_beta   90.00
_cell.angle_gamma   90.00
#
_symmetry.space_group_name_H-M   'P 1'
#
loop_
_entity.id
_entity.type
_entity.pdbx_description
1 polymer ?
#
loop_
_entity_poly.entity_id
_entity_poly.type
_entity_poly.pdbx_seq_one_letter_code
_entity_poly.pdbx_strand_id
1 'polypeptide(L)'
;MITGAVDYASNQTGIRAGVFRINDVEKFYLNWMSAATGDRAVLVGATIFDLAVSDYVELFTIQTSGVSVNISNNLGGNDGSTNFSAQYLGA
;
A
#
# COMPACT_ATOMS: atom_id res chain seq x y z
N MET A 1 6.29 -0.77 -14.43
CA MET A 1 5.03 -0.92 -13.66
C MET A 1 5.36 -1.09 -12.19
N ILE A 2 4.66 -0.37 -11.35
CA ILE A 2 4.80 -0.46 -9.90
C ILE A 2 3.56 -1.13 -9.34
N THR A 3 3.76 -2.13 -8.49
CA THR A 3 2.65 -2.78 -7.80
C THR A 3 2.87 -2.74 -6.30
N GLY A 4 1.81 -2.70 -5.55
CA GLY A 4 1.89 -2.73 -4.11
C GLY A 4 0.64 -3.31 -3.48
N ALA A 5 0.83 -3.91 -2.33
CA ALA A 5 -0.25 -4.42 -1.49
C ALA A 5 0.12 -4.24 -0.03
N VAL A 6 -0.83 -3.79 0.77
CA VAL A 6 -0.66 -3.63 2.20
C VAL A 6 -1.80 -4.34 2.92
N ASP A 7 -1.46 -5.23 3.82
CA ASP A 7 -2.41 -6.02 4.60
C ASP A 7 -2.36 -5.55 6.05
N TYR A 8 -3.35 -4.78 6.46
CA TYR A 8 -3.48 -4.33 7.83
C TYR A 8 -4.19 -5.37 8.69
N ALA A 9 -3.70 -5.53 9.92
CA ALA A 9 -4.40 -6.31 10.92
C ALA A 9 -5.77 -5.71 11.24
N SER A 10 -6.67 -6.54 11.77
CA SER A 10 -8.03 -6.13 12.09
C SER A 10 -8.06 -4.99 13.11
N ASN A 11 -8.82 -3.97 12.81
CA ASN A 11 -9.15 -2.87 13.71
C ASN A 11 -10.34 -2.13 13.10
N GLN A 12 -11.38 -1.93 13.88
CA GLN A 12 -12.66 -1.41 13.36
C GLN A 12 -12.71 0.11 13.22
N THR A 13 -11.66 0.81 13.57
CA THR A 13 -11.70 2.27 13.67
C THR A 13 -10.93 2.93 12.53
N GLY A 14 -11.54 3.96 11.95
CA GLY A 14 -10.88 4.84 11.00
C GLY A 14 -10.84 4.32 9.57
N ILE A 15 -9.91 4.86 8.83
CA ILE A 15 -9.70 4.51 7.42
C ILE A 15 -8.32 3.90 7.21
N ARG A 16 -8.19 3.25 6.08
CA ARG A 16 -6.92 2.72 5.59
C ARG A 16 -6.75 3.17 4.15
N ALA A 17 -5.54 3.60 3.82
CA ALA A 17 -5.21 4.00 2.47
C ALA A 17 -3.76 3.63 2.15
N GLY A 18 -3.48 3.37 0.89
CA GLY A 18 -2.13 3.19 0.40
C GLY A 18 -1.85 4.16 -0.73
N VAL A 19 -0.63 4.62 -0.85
CA VAL A 19 -0.27 5.59 -1.88
C VAL A 19 1.15 5.33 -2.36
N PHE A 20 1.35 5.45 -3.67
CA PHE A 20 2.69 5.54 -4.23
C PHE A 20 3.14 6.99 -4.24
N ARG A 21 4.34 7.23 -3.76
CA ARG A 21 4.97 8.55 -3.74
C ARG A 21 6.21 8.51 -4.61
N ILE A 22 6.39 9.56 -5.39
CA ILE A 22 7.62 9.77 -6.17
C ILE A 22 8.29 11.01 -5.61
N ASN A 23 9.52 10.87 -5.14
CA ASN A 23 10.31 11.97 -4.57
C ASN A 23 9.53 12.70 -3.47
N ASP A 24 8.92 11.92 -2.57
CA ASP A 24 8.10 12.40 -1.43
C ASP A 24 6.80 13.10 -1.81
N VAL A 25 6.35 12.95 -3.06
CA VAL A 25 5.08 13.53 -3.50
C VAL A 25 4.09 12.41 -3.83
N GLU A 26 2.91 12.50 -3.24
CA GLU A 26 1.84 11.53 -3.48
C GLU A 26 1.37 11.59 -4.93
N LYS A 27 1.37 10.46 -5.62
CA LYS A 27 1.07 10.38 -7.04
C LYS A 27 -0.09 9.47 -7.39
N PHE A 28 -0.29 8.38 -6.65
CA PHE A 28 -1.30 7.39 -7.01
C PHE A 28 -1.74 6.65 -5.76
N TYR A 29 -3.02 6.70 -5.44
CA TYR A 29 -3.59 5.95 -4.32
C TYR A 29 -3.93 4.53 -4.78
N LEU A 30 -3.58 3.55 -3.95
CA LEU A 30 -3.95 2.16 -4.20
C LEU A 30 -5.46 2.01 -4.09
N ASN A 31 -5.95 2.17 -2.90
CA ASN A 31 -7.36 2.29 -2.62
C ASN A 31 -7.53 2.89 -1.24
N TRP A 32 -8.75 3.26 -0.96
CA TRP A 32 -9.12 3.95 0.27
C TRP A 32 -10.33 3.24 0.83
N MET A 33 -10.26 2.79 2.08
CA MET A 33 -11.37 2.03 2.63
C MET A 33 -11.59 2.30 4.11
N SER A 34 -12.82 2.14 4.54
CA SER A 34 -13.19 2.17 5.94
C SER A 34 -12.87 0.82 6.57
N ALA A 35 -12.40 0.82 7.80
CA ALA A 35 -12.11 -0.38 8.57
C ALA A 35 -13.27 -0.82 9.47
N ALA A 36 -14.48 -0.33 9.24
CA ALA A 36 -15.61 -0.49 10.15
C ALA A 36 -16.08 -1.94 10.32
N THR A 37 -15.75 -2.84 9.41
CA THR A 37 -16.20 -4.24 9.47
C THR A 37 -15.46 -5.08 10.50
N GLY A 38 -14.30 -4.61 10.96
CA GLY A 38 -13.47 -5.39 11.88
C GLY A 38 -12.63 -6.46 11.21
N ASP A 39 -12.76 -6.64 9.92
CA ASP A 39 -11.90 -7.54 9.14
C ASP A 39 -10.56 -6.89 8.82
N ARG A 40 -9.64 -7.71 8.36
CA ARG A 40 -8.36 -7.19 7.87
C ARG A 40 -8.61 -6.31 6.66
N ALA A 41 -7.86 -5.23 6.57
CA ALA A 41 -7.95 -4.31 5.44
C ALA A 41 -6.78 -4.58 4.50
N VAL A 42 -7.08 -4.97 3.27
CA VAL A 42 -6.07 -5.23 2.25
C VAL A 42 -6.19 -4.16 1.17
N LEU A 43 -5.09 -3.43 0.98
CA LEU A 43 -5.00 -2.37 -0.01
C LEU A 43 -4.11 -2.85 -1.14
N VAL A 44 -4.58 -2.75 -2.37
CA VAL A 44 -3.81 -3.19 -3.53
C VAL A 44 -3.85 -2.13 -4.62
N GLY A 45 -2.82 -2.10 -5.44
CA GLY A 45 -2.79 -1.21 -6.58
C GLY A 45 -1.61 -1.44 -7.48
N ALA A 46 -1.75 -0.99 -8.72
CA ALA A 46 -0.71 -1.06 -9.72
C ALA A 46 -0.83 0.16 -10.64
N THR A 47 0.30 0.67 -11.08
CA THR A 47 0.30 1.77 -12.04
C THR A 47 1.62 1.78 -12.80
N ILE A 48 1.65 2.56 -13.87
CA ILE A 48 2.85 2.80 -14.66
C ILE A 48 3.27 4.25 -14.44
N PHE A 49 4.53 4.43 -14.05
CA PHE A 49 5.13 5.74 -13.92
C PHE A 49 6.25 5.92 -14.94
N ASP A 50 6.37 7.13 -15.44
CA ASP A 50 7.51 7.54 -16.25
C ASP A 50 8.51 8.23 -15.31
N LEU A 51 9.62 7.54 -15.01
CA LEU A 51 10.58 7.96 -14.01
C LEU A 51 11.87 8.46 -14.67
N ALA A 52 12.35 9.58 -14.21
CA ALA A 52 13.67 10.09 -14.59
C ALA A 52 14.77 9.43 -13.76
N VAL A 53 16.00 9.60 -14.20
CA VAL A 53 17.17 9.15 -13.43
C VAL A 53 17.15 9.83 -12.07
N SER A 54 17.43 9.06 -11.03
CA SER A 54 17.45 9.48 -9.61
C SER A 54 16.07 9.68 -8.98
N ASP A 55 14.99 9.46 -9.71
CA ASP A 55 13.67 9.39 -9.09
C ASP A 55 13.56 8.14 -8.22
N TYR A 56 12.85 8.26 -7.11
CA TYR A 56 12.57 7.10 -6.26
C TYR A 56 11.08 7.00 -5.97
N VAL A 57 10.63 5.78 -5.77
CA VAL A 57 9.22 5.45 -5.51
C VAL A 57 9.13 4.81 -4.13
N GLU A 58 8.15 5.23 -3.36
CA GLU A 58 7.84 4.66 -2.06
C GLU A 58 6.40 4.19 -2.02
N LEU A 59 6.16 3.09 -1.32
CA LEU A 59 4.82 2.69 -0.93
C LEU A 59 4.54 3.21 0.47
N PHE A 60 3.58 4.10 0.57
CA PHE A 60 3.22 4.75 1.82
C PHE A 60 1.84 4.28 2.24
N THR A 61 1.62 4.11 3.53
CA THR A 61 0.31 3.71 4.02
C THR A 61 -0.19 4.70 5.07
N ILE A 62 -1.51 4.86 5.12
CA ILE A 62 -2.18 5.79 6.01
C ILE A 62 -3.24 5.02 6.79
N GLN A 63 -3.27 5.23 8.10
CA GLN A 63 -4.33 4.69 8.93
C GLN A 63 -4.72 5.72 10.00
N THR A 64 -5.98 5.78 10.34
CA THR A 64 -6.52 6.79 11.25
C THR A 64 -7.27 6.18 12.43
N SER A 65 -6.83 5.01 12.89
CA SER A 65 -7.47 4.38 14.05
C SER A 65 -7.17 5.07 15.38
N GLY A 66 -6.11 5.87 15.43
CA GLY A 66 -5.65 6.49 16.67
C GLY A 66 -4.74 5.60 17.51
N VAL A 67 -4.51 4.39 17.09
CA VAL A 67 -3.60 3.43 17.74
C VAL A 67 -2.72 2.75 16.71
N SER A 68 -1.68 2.08 17.15
CA SER A 68 -0.84 1.29 16.24
C SER A 68 -1.61 0.10 15.71
N VAL A 69 -1.50 -0.14 14.40
CA VAL A 69 -2.10 -1.29 13.74
C VAL A 69 -1.00 -2.00 12.97
N ASN A 70 -0.87 -3.31 13.18
CA ASN A 70 0.17 -4.09 12.52
C ASN A 70 -0.11 -4.24 11.03
N ILE A 71 0.97 -4.26 10.25
CA ILE A 71 0.95 -4.64 8.86
C ILE A 71 1.48 -6.07 8.79
N SER A 72 0.75 -6.94 8.10
CA SER A 72 1.09 -8.35 8.00
C SER A 72 1.50 -8.71 6.59
N ASN A 73 2.47 -9.60 6.47
CA ASN A 73 2.81 -10.21 5.19
C ASN A 73 2.45 -11.70 5.15
N ASN A 74 1.68 -12.14 6.12
CA ASN A 74 1.35 -13.55 6.28
C ASN A 74 -0.14 -13.72 6.50
N LEU A 75 -0.84 -14.08 5.46
CA LEU A 75 -2.28 -14.32 5.49
C LEU A 75 -2.52 -15.82 5.41
N GLY A 76 -2.80 -16.45 6.55
CA GLY A 76 -3.03 -17.89 6.60
C GLY A 76 -1.81 -18.73 6.26
N GLY A 77 -0.62 -18.21 6.50
CA GLY A 77 0.63 -18.90 6.20
C GLY A 77 1.20 -18.60 4.82
N ASN A 78 0.54 -17.75 4.03
CA ASN A 78 1.04 -17.36 2.71
C ASN A 78 1.90 -16.10 2.80
N ASP A 79 3.02 -16.11 2.10
CA ASP A 79 3.86 -14.93 1.97
C ASP A 79 3.31 -13.98 0.92
N GLY A 80 3.66 -12.70 1.04
CA GLY A 80 3.39 -11.72 0.01
C GLY A 80 2.08 -10.98 0.09
N SER A 81 1.33 -11.10 1.20
CA SER A 81 0.12 -10.31 1.38
C SER A 81 0.43 -8.80 1.51
N THR A 82 1.59 -8.44 2.06
CA THR A 82 2.12 -7.08 2.00
C THR A 82 3.37 -7.11 1.13
N ASN A 83 3.36 -6.37 0.04
CA ASN A 83 4.47 -6.40 -0.91
C ASN A 83 4.56 -5.10 -1.71
N PHE A 84 5.72 -4.90 -2.31
CA PHE A 84 6.00 -3.75 -3.15
C PHE A 84 6.98 -4.20 -4.22
N SER A 85 6.63 -3.98 -5.47
CA SER A 85 7.49 -4.40 -6.57
C SER A 85 7.46 -3.42 -7.73
N ALA A 86 8.48 -3.50 -8.56
CA ALA A 86 8.62 -2.67 -9.74
C ALA A 86 9.14 -3.50 -10.89
N GLN A 87 8.64 -3.23 -12.07
CA GLN A 87 9.08 -3.86 -13.31
C GLN A 87 9.40 -2.80 -14.35
N TYR A 88 10.58 -2.87 -14.94
CA TYR A 88 10.96 -1.99 -16.03
C TYR A 88 10.28 -2.46 -17.33
N LEU A 89 9.59 -1.55 -17.99
CA LEU A 89 8.83 -1.88 -19.19
C LEU A 89 9.52 -1.47 -20.49
N GLY A 90 10.71 -0.90 -20.40
CA GLY A 90 11.47 -0.48 -21.57
C GLY A 90 11.70 1.02 -21.62
N ALA A 91 12.53 1.43 -22.54
CA ALA A 91 12.89 2.82 -22.72
C ALA A 91 12.13 3.41 -23.91
#